data_de55188625e774da12e474af40685545
#
_entry.id   de55188625e774da12e474af40685545
#
_cell.length_a   1.000
_cell.length_b   1.000
_cell.length_c   1.000
_cell.angle_alpha   90.00
_cell.angle_beta   90.00
_cell.angle_gamma   90.00
#
_symmetry.space_group_name_H-M   'P 1'
#
loop_
_entity.id
_entity.type
_entity.pdbx_description
1 polymer ?
#
loop_
_entity_poly.entity_id
_entity_poly.type
_entity_poly.pdbx_seq_one_letter_code
_entity_poly.pdbx_strand_id
1 'polypeptide(L)'
;PQYTIKLEGAKCIGYRTVSVAGTRDPIMISKIDDIVEGVRARVADNYRDKGYKYNLNFTIYGKNGVMGDLEPVKDAHPHELGIVIEVVADTQEQADTICASARSTMLHYGYEGRRATAGNLAFPFSPSDFHAGRVYVFSMYHIIEVEDPTSLFPIDIVTL
;
A
#
# COMPACT_ATOMS: atom_id res chain seq x y z
N PRO A 1 -12.40 -24.09 37.62
CA PRO A 1 -12.46 -23.16 36.51
C PRO A 1 -11.50 -23.61 35.44
N GLN A 2 -11.92 -23.48 34.17
CA GLN A 2 -11.08 -23.78 33.03
C GLN A 2 -10.24 -22.50 32.77
N TYR A 3 -8.91 -22.68 32.75
CA TYR A 3 -8.02 -21.55 32.44
C TYR A 3 -7.73 -21.52 30.97
N THR A 4 -7.73 -20.30 30.41
CA THR A 4 -7.41 -20.06 29.00
C THR A 4 -6.39 -18.95 28.86
N ILE A 5 -5.53 -19.07 27.84
CA ILE A 5 -4.56 -18.05 27.46
C ILE A 5 -4.81 -17.67 26.02
N LYS A 6 -4.83 -16.36 25.76
CA LYS A 6 -4.92 -15.80 24.42
C LYS A 6 -3.52 -15.70 23.81
N LEU A 7 -3.36 -16.28 22.62
CA LEU A 7 -2.17 -16.16 21.81
C LEU A 7 -2.41 -15.17 20.68
N GLU A 8 -1.52 -14.22 20.54
CA GLU A 8 -1.50 -13.26 19.44
C GLU A 8 -0.11 -13.23 18.83
N GLY A 9 -0.05 -13.19 17.51
CA GLY A 9 1.21 -13.13 16.78
C GLY A 9 1.16 -12.24 15.55
N ALA A 10 2.27 -11.59 15.25
CA ALA A 10 2.46 -10.83 14.04
C ALA A 10 3.61 -11.40 13.20
N LYS A 11 3.42 -11.41 11.89
CA LYS A 11 4.43 -11.85 10.92
C LYS A 11 4.83 -10.68 10.04
N CYS A 12 6.12 -10.46 9.87
CA CYS A 12 6.63 -9.54 8.86
C CYS A 12 6.35 -10.12 7.46
N ILE A 13 5.75 -9.30 6.59
CA ILE A 13 5.40 -9.68 5.21
C ILE A 13 6.19 -8.92 4.16
N GLY A 14 7.09 -8.04 4.55
CA GLY A 14 7.93 -7.27 3.66
C GLY A 14 8.20 -5.86 4.14
N TYR A 15 8.59 -5.01 3.19
CA TYR A 15 8.92 -3.60 3.39
C TYR A 15 8.04 -2.73 2.51
N ARG A 16 7.65 -1.58 3.02
CA ARG A 16 6.73 -0.66 2.36
C ARG A 16 7.43 0.62 1.92
N THR A 17 7.12 1.03 0.69
CA THR A 17 7.38 2.38 0.18
C THR A 17 6.08 2.99 -0.29
N VAL A 18 5.91 4.27 -0.02
CA VAL A 18 4.69 5.03 -0.35
C VAL A 18 5.08 6.29 -1.10
N SER A 19 4.31 6.64 -2.13
CA SER A 19 4.35 7.94 -2.78
C SER A 19 2.95 8.56 -2.76
N VAL A 20 2.89 9.86 -2.51
CA VAL A 20 1.63 10.62 -2.47
C VAL A 20 1.62 11.65 -3.58
N ALA A 21 0.55 11.67 -4.34
CA ALA A 21 0.36 12.62 -5.43
C ALA A 21 -1.08 13.14 -5.47
N GLY A 22 -1.30 14.23 -6.17
CA GLY A 22 -2.62 14.75 -6.49
C GLY A 22 -2.77 15.02 -7.97
N THR A 23 -4.01 15.06 -8.46
CA THR A 23 -4.32 15.52 -9.81
C THR A 23 -5.58 16.36 -9.85
N ARG A 24 -5.57 17.38 -10.72
CA ARG A 24 -6.72 18.25 -11.02
C ARG A 24 -7.12 18.23 -12.48
N ASP A 25 -6.43 17.45 -13.31
CA ASP A 25 -6.82 17.32 -14.71
C ASP A 25 -8.15 16.54 -14.81
N PRO A 26 -9.23 17.18 -15.29
CA PRO A 26 -10.54 16.52 -15.35
C PRO A 26 -10.55 15.32 -16.30
N ILE A 27 -9.69 15.29 -17.31
CA ILE A 27 -9.58 14.17 -18.24
C ILE A 27 -8.88 13.00 -17.54
N MET A 28 -7.79 13.26 -16.81
CA MET A 28 -7.13 12.24 -16.00
C MET A 28 -8.06 11.68 -14.92
N ILE A 29 -8.81 12.55 -14.23
CA ILE A 29 -9.79 12.16 -13.21
C ILE A 29 -10.84 11.21 -13.80
N SER A 30 -11.39 11.52 -14.96
CA SER A 30 -12.41 10.67 -15.61
C SER A 30 -11.87 9.32 -16.09
N LYS A 31 -10.57 9.21 -16.31
CA LYS A 31 -9.90 7.99 -16.82
C LYS A 31 -9.01 7.32 -15.76
N ILE A 32 -9.16 7.67 -14.50
CA ILE A 32 -8.20 7.26 -13.46
C ILE A 32 -8.09 5.74 -13.32
N ASP A 33 -9.18 5.00 -13.46
CA ASP A 33 -9.17 3.54 -13.35
C ASP A 33 -8.35 2.90 -14.47
N ASP A 34 -8.60 3.31 -15.71
CA ASP A 34 -7.87 2.81 -16.88
C ASP A 34 -6.36 3.16 -16.78
N ILE A 35 -6.06 4.35 -16.26
CA ILE A 35 -4.67 4.79 -16.04
C ILE A 35 -4.00 3.92 -14.99
N VAL A 36 -4.66 3.67 -13.86
CA VAL A 36 -4.14 2.81 -12.78
C VAL A 36 -3.87 1.40 -13.29
N GLU A 37 -4.82 0.80 -14.00
CA GLU A 37 -4.64 -0.54 -14.57
C GLU A 37 -3.52 -0.57 -15.62
N GLY A 38 -3.41 0.45 -16.46
CA GLY A 38 -2.32 0.55 -17.42
C GLY A 38 -0.94 0.73 -16.75
N VAL A 39 -0.88 1.47 -15.64
CA VAL A 39 0.35 1.59 -14.83
C VAL A 39 0.70 0.25 -14.19
N ARG A 40 -0.28 -0.47 -13.60
CA ARG A 40 -0.06 -1.83 -13.03
C ARG A 40 0.51 -2.76 -14.09
N ALA A 41 -0.11 -2.81 -15.26
CA ALA A 41 0.32 -3.66 -16.37
C ALA A 41 1.77 -3.32 -16.81
N ARG A 42 2.09 -2.02 -16.94
CA ARG A 42 3.44 -1.58 -17.32
C ARG A 42 4.50 -1.94 -16.28
N VAL A 43 4.19 -1.77 -14.99
CA VAL A 43 5.10 -2.16 -13.91
C VAL A 43 5.27 -3.67 -13.88
N ALA A 44 4.21 -4.44 -13.99
CA ALA A 44 4.28 -5.90 -14.04
C ALA A 44 5.15 -6.38 -15.21
N ASP A 45 5.02 -5.77 -16.37
CA ASP A 45 5.83 -6.08 -17.54
C ASP A 45 7.32 -5.77 -17.34
N ASN A 46 7.63 -4.61 -16.80
CA ASN A 46 9.00 -4.16 -16.53
C ASN A 46 9.75 -5.06 -15.52
N TYR A 47 9.04 -5.72 -14.61
CA TYR A 47 9.63 -6.55 -13.55
C TYR A 47 9.34 -8.04 -13.71
N ARG A 48 8.73 -8.47 -14.80
CA ARG A 48 8.38 -9.88 -15.08
C ARG A 48 9.55 -10.82 -14.88
N ASP A 49 10.71 -10.48 -15.44
CA ASP A 49 11.89 -11.34 -15.45
C ASP A 49 12.83 -11.11 -14.25
N LYS A 50 12.45 -10.20 -13.35
CA LYS A 50 13.27 -9.90 -12.16
C LYS A 50 13.04 -10.86 -10.99
N GLY A 51 11.95 -11.64 -11.02
CA GLY A 51 11.58 -12.54 -9.93
C GLY A 51 11.15 -11.81 -8.64
N TYR A 52 10.84 -10.51 -8.71
CA TYR A 52 10.42 -9.73 -7.56
C TYR A 52 9.01 -10.13 -7.11
N LYS A 53 8.88 -10.35 -5.79
CA LYS A 53 7.57 -10.53 -5.15
C LYS A 53 7.15 -9.21 -4.53
N TYR A 54 6.06 -8.65 -5.03
CA TYR A 54 5.56 -7.37 -4.54
C TYR A 54 4.04 -7.27 -4.66
N ASN A 55 3.48 -6.39 -3.85
CA ASN A 55 2.11 -5.91 -3.97
C ASN A 55 2.16 -4.41 -4.28
N LEU A 56 1.58 -4.01 -5.41
CA LEU A 56 1.42 -2.61 -5.81
C LEU A 56 -0.05 -2.22 -5.65
N ASN A 57 -0.32 -1.25 -4.79
CA ASN A 57 -1.64 -0.74 -4.52
C ASN A 57 -1.77 0.75 -4.85
N PHE A 58 -2.95 1.16 -5.30
CA PHE A 58 -3.34 2.54 -5.51
C PHE A 58 -4.59 2.82 -4.69
N THR A 59 -4.51 3.81 -3.80
CA THR A 59 -5.66 4.32 -3.05
C THR A 59 -6.03 5.68 -3.60
N ILE A 60 -7.27 5.82 -4.11
CA ILE A 60 -7.72 7.02 -4.80
C ILE A 60 -8.72 7.77 -3.92
N TYR A 61 -8.23 8.71 -3.13
CA TYR A 61 -9.08 9.61 -2.34
C TYR A 61 -9.80 10.60 -3.24
N GLY A 62 -11.06 10.88 -2.90
CA GLY A 62 -11.98 11.64 -3.75
C GLY A 62 -12.85 10.76 -4.64
N LYS A 63 -12.54 9.44 -4.72
CA LYS A 63 -13.34 8.45 -5.44
C LYS A 63 -13.78 7.31 -4.50
N ASN A 64 -12.94 6.33 -4.31
CA ASN A 64 -13.25 5.14 -3.49
C ASN A 64 -12.15 4.78 -2.49
N GLY A 65 -11.24 5.68 -2.20
CA GLY A 65 -10.05 5.41 -1.38
C GLY A 65 -10.36 4.98 0.06
N VAL A 66 -11.54 5.29 0.60
CA VAL A 66 -11.94 4.90 1.95
C VAL A 66 -12.64 3.54 1.96
N MET A 67 -13.63 3.34 1.09
CA MET A 67 -14.49 2.16 1.11
C MET A 67 -14.15 1.12 0.01
N GLY A 68 -13.25 1.43 -0.90
CA GLY A 68 -12.91 0.53 -2.01
C GLY A 68 -14.13 0.13 -2.83
N ASP A 69 -14.30 -1.16 -3.05
CA ASP A 69 -15.42 -1.70 -3.84
C ASP A 69 -16.78 -1.53 -3.16
N LEU A 70 -16.81 -1.24 -1.85
CA LEU A 70 -18.02 -0.98 -1.09
C LEU A 70 -18.50 0.47 -1.19
N GLU A 71 -17.79 1.36 -1.91
CA GLU A 71 -18.21 2.74 -2.13
C GLU A 71 -19.58 2.78 -2.83
N PRO A 72 -20.60 3.38 -2.20
CA PRO A 72 -21.96 3.40 -2.77
C PRO A 72 -22.11 4.41 -3.90
N VAL A 73 -21.34 5.51 -3.91
CA VAL A 73 -21.42 6.57 -4.93
C VAL A 73 -20.46 6.24 -6.06
N LYS A 74 -20.95 5.49 -7.06
CA LYS A 74 -20.13 5.06 -8.21
C LYS A 74 -19.81 6.18 -9.19
N ASP A 75 -20.69 7.15 -9.35
CA ASP A 75 -20.60 8.24 -10.33
C ASP A 75 -20.14 9.56 -9.67
N ALA A 76 -19.19 9.47 -8.74
CA ALA A 76 -18.62 10.66 -8.12
C ALA A 76 -17.85 11.50 -9.15
N HIS A 77 -18.07 12.81 -9.14
CA HIS A 77 -17.33 13.79 -9.96
C HIS A 77 -16.43 14.64 -9.06
N PRO A 78 -15.30 14.13 -8.61
CA PRO A 78 -14.41 14.86 -7.73
C PRO A 78 -13.77 16.03 -8.44
N HIS A 79 -13.53 17.11 -7.69
CA HIS A 79 -12.81 18.27 -8.14
C HIS A 79 -11.31 18.00 -8.33
N GLU A 80 -10.74 17.19 -7.47
CA GLU A 80 -9.38 16.70 -7.50
C GLU A 80 -9.30 15.29 -6.89
N LEU A 81 -8.23 14.57 -7.18
CA LEU A 81 -7.95 13.28 -6.56
C LEU A 81 -6.65 13.32 -5.78
N GLY A 82 -6.67 12.73 -4.58
CA GLY A 82 -5.48 12.32 -3.85
C GLY A 82 -5.14 10.87 -4.18
N ILE A 83 -3.89 10.62 -4.58
CA ILE A 83 -3.42 9.31 -5.02
C ILE A 83 -2.32 8.86 -4.09
N VAL A 84 -2.51 7.72 -3.43
CA VAL A 84 -1.46 7.04 -2.67
C VAL A 84 -1.03 5.81 -3.45
N ILE A 85 0.23 5.80 -3.85
CA ILE A 85 0.89 4.66 -4.49
C ILE A 85 1.65 3.93 -3.39
N GLU A 86 1.32 2.67 -3.15
CA GLU A 86 1.92 1.84 -2.12
C GLU A 86 2.53 0.60 -2.74
N VAL A 87 3.76 0.30 -2.35
CA VAL A 87 4.40 -0.97 -2.70
C VAL A 87 4.88 -1.67 -1.43
N VAL A 88 4.56 -2.94 -1.31
CA VAL A 88 5.13 -3.86 -0.31
C VAL A 88 5.90 -4.94 -1.06
N ALA A 89 7.18 -5.13 -0.73
CA ALA A 89 8.05 -6.10 -1.36
C ALA A 89 8.95 -6.80 -0.34
N ASP A 90 9.65 -7.86 -0.75
CA ASP A 90 10.50 -8.66 0.12
C ASP A 90 11.66 -7.84 0.74
N THR A 91 12.15 -6.81 0.04
CA THR A 91 13.18 -5.88 0.54
C THR A 91 12.77 -4.43 0.34
N GLN A 92 13.35 -3.53 1.15
CA GLN A 92 13.11 -2.08 1.01
C GLN A 92 13.56 -1.57 -0.36
N GLU A 93 14.69 -2.03 -0.86
CA GLU A 93 15.22 -1.65 -2.18
C GLU A 93 14.26 -2.03 -3.33
N GLN A 94 13.65 -3.21 -3.26
CA GLN A 94 12.64 -3.63 -4.24
C GLN A 94 11.38 -2.75 -4.13
N ALA A 95 10.92 -2.48 -2.92
CA ALA A 95 9.75 -1.62 -2.70
C ALA A 95 10.00 -0.21 -3.25
N ASP A 96 11.17 0.36 -3.00
CA ASP A 96 11.58 1.68 -3.51
C ASP A 96 11.62 1.70 -5.04
N THR A 97 12.29 0.71 -5.63
CA THR A 97 12.46 0.61 -7.09
C THR A 97 11.12 0.51 -7.80
N ILE A 98 10.21 -0.33 -7.30
CA ILE A 98 8.89 -0.55 -7.90
C ILE A 98 7.99 0.68 -7.68
N CYS A 99 8.02 1.29 -6.49
CA CYS A 99 7.25 2.49 -6.20
C CYS A 99 7.68 3.66 -7.09
N ALA A 100 8.98 3.91 -7.21
CA ALA A 100 9.52 4.93 -8.10
C ALA A 100 9.14 4.68 -9.57
N SER A 101 9.16 3.42 -10.02
CA SER A 101 8.73 3.04 -11.37
C SER A 101 7.23 3.29 -11.57
N ALA A 102 6.38 2.90 -10.62
CA ALA A 102 4.93 3.12 -10.69
C ALA A 102 4.60 4.61 -10.71
N ARG A 103 5.20 5.40 -9.82
CA ARG A 103 5.05 6.85 -9.75
C ARG A 103 5.47 7.54 -11.05
N SER A 104 6.65 7.21 -11.56
CA SER A 104 7.17 7.78 -12.81
C SER A 104 6.31 7.40 -14.01
N THR A 105 5.89 6.14 -14.08
CA THR A 105 4.98 5.66 -15.13
C THR A 105 3.66 6.40 -15.08
N MET A 106 3.05 6.58 -13.90
CA MET A 106 1.78 7.29 -13.74
C MET A 106 1.90 8.78 -14.11
N LEU A 107 2.98 9.44 -13.68
CA LEU A 107 3.25 10.85 -14.00
C LEU A 107 3.28 11.10 -15.51
N HIS A 108 3.86 10.17 -16.27
CA HIS A 108 4.05 10.30 -17.72
C HIS A 108 3.08 9.44 -18.54
N TYR A 109 2.10 8.81 -17.90
CA TYR A 109 1.17 7.92 -18.59
C TYR A 109 0.40 8.65 -19.69
N GLY A 110 0.41 8.07 -20.89
CA GLY A 110 -0.31 8.59 -22.04
C GLY A 110 -1.78 8.19 -22.01
N TYR A 111 -2.67 9.17 -22.13
CA TYR A 111 -4.11 8.95 -22.31
C TYR A 111 -4.67 9.94 -23.32
N GLU A 112 -5.76 9.55 -23.94
CA GLU A 112 -6.42 10.41 -24.94
C GLU A 112 -6.89 11.73 -24.31
N GLY A 113 -6.59 12.85 -24.97
CA GLY A 113 -6.90 14.19 -24.48
C GLY A 113 -5.88 14.78 -23.51
N ARG A 114 -4.80 14.05 -23.17
CA ARG A 114 -3.71 14.58 -22.36
C ARG A 114 -3.05 15.77 -23.05
N ARG A 115 -2.95 16.90 -22.35
CA ARG A 115 -2.35 18.15 -22.86
C ARG A 115 -0.98 18.45 -22.26
N ALA A 116 -0.75 18.03 -21.01
CA ALA A 116 0.52 18.29 -20.34
C ALA A 116 1.63 17.37 -20.84
N THR A 117 2.79 17.95 -21.18
CA THR A 117 4.00 17.20 -21.56
C THR A 117 4.86 16.84 -20.35
N ALA A 118 4.83 17.69 -19.30
CA ALA A 118 5.63 17.53 -18.09
C ALA A 118 5.04 16.54 -17.07
N GLY A 119 3.79 16.12 -17.25
CA GLY A 119 3.07 15.25 -16.32
C GLY A 119 1.87 15.94 -15.69
N ASN A 120 0.94 15.14 -15.12
CA ASN A 120 -0.33 15.60 -14.58
C ASN A 120 -0.47 15.31 -13.08
N LEU A 121 0.62 15.02 -12.38
CA LEU A 121 0.64 14.78 -10.96
C LEU A 121 1.35 15.93 -10.23
N ALA A 122 0.76 16.36 -9.13
CA ALA A 122 1.36 17.25 -8.15
C ALA A 122 1.87 16.43 -6.97
N PHE A 123 3.14 16.60 -6.62
CA PHE A 123 3.76 15.94 -5.46
C PHE A 123 3.90 16.95 -4.33
N PRO A 124 3.32 16.68 -3.13
CA PRO A 124 3.41 17.61 -2.00
C PRO A 124 4.78 17.61 -1.33
N PHE A 125 5.61 16.60 -1.63
CA PHE A 125 6.89 16.41 -0.97
C PHE A 125 8.04 16.19 -1.96
N SER A 126 9.25 16.56 -1.53
CA SER A 126 10.52 16.23 -2.19
C SER A 126 11.53 15.79 -1.12
N PRO A 127 12.02 14.53 -1.14
CA PRO A 127 11.70 13.46 -2.09
C PRO A 127 10.24 13.01 -2.02
N SER A 128 9.71 12.49 -3.15
CA SER A 128 8.30 12.11 -3.29
C SER A 128 7.98 10.71 -2.77
N ASP A 129 8.97 9.88 -2.56
CA ASP A 129 8.83 8.51 -2.12
C ASP A 129 9.31 8.38 -0.66
N PHE A 130 8.54 7.67 0.16
CA PHE A 130 8.80 7.53 1.59
C PHE A 130 8.99 6.07 1.95
N HIS A 131 10.08 5.76 2.67
CA HIS A 131 10.28 4.46 3.29
C HIS A 131 9.39 4.36 4.53
N ALA A 132 8.39 3.47 4.51
CA ALA A 132 7.54 3.19 5.65
C ALA A 132 8.04 1.99 6.49
N GLY A 133 9.11 1.34 6.04
CA GLY A 133 9.78 0.27 6.77
C GLY A 133 9.04 -1.08 6.70
N ARG A 134 9.22 -1.88 7.74
CA ARG A 134 8.66 -3.24 7.82
C ARG A 134 7.15 -3.23 7.97
N VAL A 135 6.49 -4.13 7.25
CA VAL A 135 5.05 -4.35 7.32
C VAL A 135 4.76 -5.65 8.04
N TYR A 136 3.86 -5.59 9.00
CA TYR A 136 3.44 -6.74 9.77
C TYR A 136 1.95 -6.99 9.57
N VAL A 137 1.58 -8.26 9.50
CA VAL A 137 0.19 -8.71 9.53
C VAL A 137 -0.07 -9.54 10.76
N PHE A 138 -1.28 -9.47 11.25
CA PHE A 138 -1.73 -10.31 12.34
C PHE A 138 -1.82 -11.76 11.82
N SER A 139 -0.96 -12.64 12.32
CA SER A 139 -0.81 -14.01 11.78
C SER A 139 -1.34 -15.10 12.68
N MET A 140 -1.59 -14.77 13.95
CA MET A 140 -2.08 -15.71 14.94
C MET A 140 -3.04 -14.99 15.89
N TYR A 141 -4.21 -15.58 16.06
CA TYR A 141 -5.19 -15.22 17.07
C TYR A 141 -5.86 -16.50 17.54
N HIS A 142 -5.48 -16.98 18.72
CA HIS A 142 -5.95 -18.28 19.22
C HIS A 142 -6.13 -18.25 20.73
N ILE A 143 -7.07 -19.06 21.22
CA ILE A 143 -7.26 -19.31 22.65
C ILE A 143 -6.86 -20.77 22.90
N ILE A 144 -5.93 -20.95 23.82
CA ILE A 144 -5.51 -22.27 24.29
C ILE A 144 -5.95 -22.50 25.71
N GLU A 145 -6.34 -23.75 26.02
CA GLU A 145 -6.60 -24.20 27.37
C GLU A 145 -5.30 -24.60 28.03
N VAL A 146 -5.14 -24.25 29.32
CA VAL A 146 -3.96 -24.58 30.11
C VAL A 146 -4.39 -25.14 31.46
N GLU A 147 -3.67 -26.13 31.95
CA GLU A 147 -3.91 -26.71 33.29
C GLU A 147 -3.44 -25.75 34.39
N ASP A 148 -2.26 -25.16 34.21
CA ASP A 148 -1.69 -24.16 35.10
C ASP A 148 -1.51 -22.83 34.37
N PRO A 149 -2.23 -21.76 34.75
CA PRO A 149 -2.13 -20.45 34.07
C PRO A 149 -0.78 -19.78 34.24
N THR A 150 0.06 -20.22 35.18
CA THR A 150 1.39 -19.64 35.43
C THR A 150 2.53 -20.35 34.69
N SER A 151 2.31 -21.56 34.19
CA SER A 151 3.35 -22.41 33.60
C SER A 151 4.06 -21.78 32.39
N LEU A 152 3.35 -20.93 31.62
CA LEU A 152 3.90 -20.23 30.44
C LEU A 152 4.50 -18.86 30.78
N PHE A 153 4.44 -18.43 32.03
CA PHE A 153 4.89 -17.10 32.47
C PHE A 153 5.86 -17.25 33.67
N PRO A 154 7.07 -17.80 33.45
CA PRO A 154 8.04 -17.93 34.55
C PRO A 154 8.35 -16.55 35.14
N ILE A 155 8.38 -16.51 36.50
CA ILE A 155 8.66 -15.26 37.23
C ILE A 155 10.01 -15.41 37.90
N ASP A 156 10.97 -14.54 37.56
CA ASP A 156 12.26 -14.41 38.24
C ASP A 156 12.20 -13.21 39.19
N ILE A 157 12.46 -13.44 40.48
CA ILE A 157 12.53 -12.38 41.49
C ILE A 157 13.99 -12.04 41.69
N VAL A 158 14.39 -10.84 41.32
CA VAL A 158 15.73 -10.30 41.58
C VAL A 158 15.66 -9.33 42.73
N THR A 159 16.42 -9.64 43.82
CA THR A 159 16.61 -8.70 44.94
C THR A 159 17.72 -7.74 44.57
N LEU A 160 17.44 -6.43 44.65
CA LEU A 160 18.41 -5.34 44.40
C LEU A 160 19.26 -5.07 45.62
#